data_9a0d06cf688984180a38d71a301d4e8d
#
_entry.id   9a0d06cf688984180a38d71a301d4e8d
#
_cell.length_a   1.000
_cell.length_b   1.000
_cell.length_c   1.000
_cell.angle_alpha   90.00
_cell.angle_beta   90.00
_cell.angle_gamma   90.00
#
_symmetry.space_group_name_H-M   'P 1'
#
loop_
_entity.id
_entity.type
_entity.pdbx_description
1 polymer ?
#
loop_
_entity_poly.entity_id
_entity_poly.type
_entity_poly.pdbx_seq_one_letter_code
_entity_poly.pdbx_strand_id
1 'polypeptide(L)'
;MKYHHGDLKEALVQSACACCEENGFEKISLRSIAKEANVSQTAPYRHFKTKVDLLAAVAQCGFDELRERMERSAHKTNGLDGKEQFLEMGLAYLEFGLEKQNTYDLMNHTSIHFGDYPDLIESSEATFTLLVNAVSGIKPELSEEELMSECIKAWAMVAGLVAILRKDSANLDSSAGRARELIKKDVKKFLAQADILF
;
A
#
# COMPACT_ATOMS: atom_id res chain seq x y z
N MET A 1 17.08 -28.75 14.30
CA MET A 1 15.74 -28.31 13.86
C MET A 1 15.61 -28.50 12.35
N LYS A 2 14.64 -29.31 11.90
CA LYS A 2 14.36 -29.44 10.46
C LYS A 2 13.61 -28.19 10.02
N TYR A 3 14.26 -27.30 9.29
CA TYR A 3 13.60 -26.20 8.58
C TYR A 3 12.69 -26.79 7.50
N HIS A 4 11.38 -26.53 7.58
CA HIS A 4 10.46 -26.79 6.50
C HIS A 4 10.71 -25.79 5.38
N HIS A 5 10.69 -26.23 4.10
CA HIS A 5 11.01 -25.36 2.95
C HIS A 5 10.07 -24.14 2.81
N GLY A 6 8.85 -24.21 3.35
CA GLY A 6 7.91 -23.07 3.42
C GLY A 6 8.37 -21.98 4.38
N ASP A 7 8.89 -22.37 5.55
CA ASP A 7 9.34 -21.44 6.60
C ASP A 7 10.50 -20.55 6.14
N LEU A 8 11.39 -21.05 5.24
CA LEU A 8 12.56 -20.29 4.81
C LEU A 8 12.18 -19.17 3.81
N LYS A 9 11.30 -19.43 2.83
CA LYS A 9 10.84 -18.41 1.88
C LYS A 9 10.18 -17.27 2.65
N GLU A 10 9.29 -17.63 3.56
CA GLU A 10 8.57 -16.68 4.40
C GLU A 10 9.52 -15.88 5.31
N ALA A 11 10.46 -16.53 5.99
CA ALA A 11 11.45 -15.85 6.82
C ALA A 11 12.32 -14.86 6.03
N LEU A 12 12.70 -15.21 4.78
CA LEU A 12 13.43 -14.31 3.89
C LEU A 12 12.59 -13.10 3.49
N VAL A 13 11.31 -13.30 3.17
CA VAL A 13 10.39 -12.20 2.83
C VAL A 13 10.18 -11.29 4.03
N GLN A 14 9.93 -11.84 5.22
CA GLN A 14 9.75 -11.05 6.45
C GLN A 14 11.00 -10.20 6.77
N SER A 15 12.19 -10.80 6.66
CA SER A 15 13.46 -10.06 6.84
C SER A 15 13.61 -8.95 5.77
N ALA A 16 13.18 -9.22 4.54
CA ALA A 16 13.25 -8.24 3.46
C ALA A 16 12.22 -7.09 3.66
N CYS A 17 11.01 -7.39 4.15
CA CYS A 17 10.00 -6.37 4.50
C CYS A 17 10.53 -5.44 5.61
N ALA A 18 11.10 -5.99 6.68
CA ALA A 18 11.70 -5.20 7.75
C ALA A 18 12.86 -4.32 7.23
N CYS A 19 13.77 -4.91 6.46
CA CYS A 19 14.90 -4.20 5.85
C CYS A 19 14.42 -3.11 4.87
N CYS A 20 13.36 -3.36 4.10
CA CYS A 20 12.75 -2.38 3.20
C CYS A 20 12.31 -1.15 3.99
N GLU A 21 11.54 -1.35 5.05
CA GLU A 21 10.98 -0.25 5.82
C GLU A 21 12.06 0.57 6.55
N GLU A 22 13.08 -0.10 7.09
CA GLU A 22 14.16 0.59 7.81
C GLU A 22 15.15 1.32 6.90
N ASN A 23 15.49 0.74 5.75
CA ASN A 23 16.64 1.15 4.97
C ASN A 23 16.33 1.55 3.52
N GLY A 24 15.12 1.32 3.06
CA GLY A 24 14.73 1.44 1.66
C GLY A 24 15.06 0.19 0.83
N PHE A 25 14.26 -0.04 -0.21
CA PHE A 25 14.37 -1.25 -1.05
C PHE A 25 15.63 -1.27 -1.92
N GLU A 26 16.27 -0.13 -2.19
CA GLU A 26 17.52 -0.05 -2.93
C GLU A 26 18.65 -0.79 -2.22
N LYS A 27 18.67 -0.78 -0.89
CA LYS A 27 19.70 -1.42 -0.07
C LYS A 27 19.50 -2.93 0.10
N ILE A 28 18.37 -3.46 -0.30
CA ILE A 28 18.09 -4.90 -0.26
C ILE A 28 18.97 -5.65 -1.27
N SER A 29 19.54 -6.75 -0.83
CA SER A 29 20.17 -7.76 -1.68
C SER A 29 19.91 -9.16 -1.13
N LEU A 30 19.90 -10.18 -1.99
CA LEU A 30 19.72 -11.57 -1.55
C LEU A 30 20.75 -11.97 -0.48
N ARG A 31 21.99 -11.46 -0.59
CA ARG A 31 23.05 -11.72 0.39
C ARG A 31 22.84 -11.01 1.71
N SER A 32 22.39 -9.73 1.69
CA SER A 32 22.09 -9.00 2.93
C SER A 32 20.94 -9.67 3.69
N ILE A 33 19.90 -10.07 2.97
CA ILE A 33 18.73 -10.73 3.58
C ILE A 33 19.08 -12.14 4.09
N ALA A 34 19.95 -12.90 3.42
CA ALA A 34 20.46 -14.16 3.97
C ALA A 34 21.14 -13.97 5.31
N LYS A 35 21.92 -12.89 5.45
CA LYS A 35 22.61 -12.55 6.71
C LYS A 35 21.60 -12.18 7.80
N GLU A 36 20.62 -11.32 7.49
CA GLU A 36 19.54 -10.92 8.43
C GLU A 36 18.73 -12.14 8.91
N ALA A 37 18.37 -13.02 7.98
CA ALA A 37 17.63 -14.25 8.28
C ALA A 37 18.49 -15.35 8.93
N ASN A 38 19.80 -15.09 9.17
CA ASN A 38 20.74 -16.02 9.76
C ASN A 38 20.82 -17.38 9.01
N VAL A 39 20.83 -17.31 7.67
CA VAL A 39 20.95 -18.48 6.79
C VAL A 39 22.19 -18.38 5.87
N SER A 40 22.54 -19.47 5.18
CA SER A 40 23.63 -19.45 4.24
C SER A 40 23.39 -18.47 3.09
N GLN A 41 24.44 -17.81 2.59
CA GLN A 41 24.33 -16.84 1.48
C GLN A 41 23.74 -17.43 0.19
N THR A 42 23.75 -18.75 0.05
CA THR A 42 23.20 -19.46 -1.11
C THR A 42 21.72 -19.85 -0.92
N ALA A 43 21.21 -19.81 0.30
CA ALA A 43 19.85 -20.23 0.62
C ALA A 43 18.76 -19.41 -0.12
N PRO A 44 18.83 -18.07 -0.22
CA PRO A 44 17.81 -17.27 -0.92
C PRO A 44 17.69 -17.63 -2.40
N TYR A 45 18.77 -18.01 -3.06
CA TYR A 45 18.76 -18.33 -4.50
C TYR A 45 17.96 -19.58 -4.86
N ARG A 46 17.52 -20.36 -3.86
CA ARG A 46 16.58 -21.48 -4.05
C ARG A 46 15.14 -21.01 -4.24
N HIS A 47 14.83 -19.80 -3.77
CA HIS A 47 13.47 -19.21 -3.78
C HIS A 47 13.37 -17.99 -4.70
N PHE A 48 14.44 -17.22 -4.83
CA PHE A 48 14.51 -15.98 -5.60
C PHE A 48 15.72 -16.01 -6.53
N LYS A 49 15.48 -15.96 -7.82
CA LYS A 49 16.57 -15.96 -8.83
C LYS A 49 17.29 -14.60 -8.86
N THR A 50 16.53 -13.53 -8.67
CA THR A 50 16.99 -12.15 -8.76
C THR A 50 16.59 -11.33 -7.53
N LYS A 51 17.19 -10.15 -7.35
CA LYS A 51 16.73 -9.16 -6.37
C LYS A 51 15.28 -8.76 -6.64
N VAL A 52 14.89 -8.62 -7.92
CA VAL A 52 13.55 -8.16 -8.30
C VAL A 52 12.49 -9.17 -7.86
N ASP A 53 12.77 -10.48 -7.94
CA ASP A 53 11.83 -11.52 -7.45
C ASP A 53 11.57 -11.37 -5.94
N LEU A 54 12.61 -11.06 -5.15
CA LEU A 54 12.44 -10.80 -3.73
C LEU A 54 11.67 -9.49 -3.49
N LEU A 55 11.97 -8.44 -4.26
CA LEU A 55 11.26 -7.17 -4.15
C LEU A 55 9.78 -7.29 -4.55
N ALA A 56 9.45 -8.11 -5.54
CA ALA A 56 8.06 -8.41 -5.90
C ALA A 56 7.31 -9.08 -4.73
N ALA A 57 7.95 -10.02 -4.02
CA ALA A 57 7.35 -10.63 -2.83
C ALA A 57 7.19 -9.62 -1.66
N VAL A 58 8.11 -8.66 -1.51
CA VAL A 58 7.97 -7.57 -0.53
C VAL A 58 6.82 -6.62 -0.91
N ALA A 59 6.70 -6.27 -2.20
CA ALA A 59 5.59 -5.46 -2.70
C ALA A 59 4.23 -6.15 -2.51
N GLN A 60 4.17 -7.47 -2.75
CA GLN A 60 3.00 -8.30 -2.46
C GLN A 60 2.59 -8.18 -0.99
N CYS A 61 3.53 -8.36 -0.04
CA CYS A 61 3.24 -8.17 1.39
C CYS A 61 2.72 -6.77 1.70
N GLY A 62 3.21 -5.73 0.98
CA GLY A 62 2.72 -4.37 1.12
C GLY A 62 1.24 -4.24 0.70
N PHE A 63 0.85 -4.84 -0.42
CA PHE A 63 -0.56 -4.86 -0.86
C PHE A 63 -1.44 -5.66 0.10
N ASP A 64 -0.97 -6.81 0.60
CA ASP A 64 -1.71 -7.61 1.57
C ASP A 64 -1.92 -6.85 2.88
N GLU A 65 -0.89 -6.17 3.42
CA GLU A 65 -1.00 -5.33 4.61
C GLU A 65 -1.98 -4.16 4.39
N LEU A 66 -1.88 -3.47 3.25
CA LEU A 66 -2.78 -2.37 2.90
C LEU A 66 -4.23 -2.87 2.84
N ARG A 67 -4.48 -3.98 2.14
CA ARG A 67 -5.80 -4.60 2.05
C ARG A 67 -6.36 -4.93 3.43
N GLU A 68 -5.58 -5.58 4.29
CA GLU A 68 -6.02 -5.91 5.66
C GLU A 68 -6.34 -4.67 6.51
N ARG A 69 -5.60 -3.57 6.35
CA ARG A 69 -5.89 -2.30 7.04
C ARG A 69 -7.21 -1.71 6.57
N MET A 70 -7.46 -1.70 5.25
CA MET A 70 -8.70 -1.21 4.67
C MET A 70 -9.91 -2.06 5.10
N GLU A 71 -9.79 -3.40 5.06
CA GLU A 71 -10.82 -4.34 5.52
C GLU A 71 -11.14 -4.14 7.01
N ARG A 72 -10.13 -4.06 7.86
CA ARG A 72 -10.31 -3.81 9.30
C ARG A 72 -11.00 -2.49 9.57
N SER A 73 -10.69 -1.46 8.79
CA SER A 73 -11.33 -0.16 8.91
C SER A 73 -12.81 -0.24 8.53
N ALA A 74 -13.14 -0.89 7.42
CA ALA A 74 -14.51 -1.13 7.00
C ALA A 74 -15.31 -1.95 8.03
N HIS A 75 -14.70 -2.98 8.62
CA HIS A 75 -15.36 -3.79 9.66
C HIS A 75 -15.63 -3.02 10.96
N LYS A 76 -14.73 -2.14 11.39
CA LYS A 76 -14.95 -1.30 12.59
C LYS A 76 -16.13 -0.35 12.43
N THR A 77 -16.44 0.01 11.21
CA THR A 77 -17.55 0.90 10.85
C THR A 77 -18.79 0.13 10.38
N ASN A 78 -18.83 -1.18 10.61
CA ASN A 78 -19.98 -2.02 10.24
C ASN A 78 -21.25 -1.51 10.96
N GLY A 79 -22.29 -1.19 10.17
CA GLY A 79 -23.53 -0.56 10.66
C GLY A 79 -23.58 0.97 10.50
N LEU A 80 -22.47 1.60 10.07
CA LEU A 80 -22.49 2.98 9.61
C LEU A 80 -22.90 3.07 8.13
N ASP A 81 -23.18 4.29 7.68
CA ASP A 81 -23.42 4.59 6.26
C ASP A 81 -22.22 4.17 5.39
N GLY A 82 -22.50 3.67 4.20
CA GLY A 82 -21.46 3.23 3.24
C GLY A 82 -20.44 4.33 2.92
N LYS A 83 -20.86 5.59 2.91
CA LYS A 83 -19.97 6.75 2.75
C LYS A 83 -18.96 6.88 3.90
N GLU A 84 -19.39 6.67 5.13
CA GLU A 84 -18.50 6.71 6.30
C GLU A 84 -17.51 5.54 6.26
N GLN A 85 -17.95 4.34 5.85
CA GLN A 85 -17.07 3.19 5.67
C GLN A 85 -16.01 3.47 4.59
N PHE A 86 -16.42 4.05 3.47
CA PHE A 86 -15.53 4.45 2.39
C PHE A 86 -14.48 5.48 2.84
N LEU A 87 -14.92 6.47 3.63
CA LEU A 87 -14.03 7.48 4.19
C LEU A 87 -12.97 6.88 5.11
N GLU A 88 -13.36 5.95 5.97
CA GLU A 88 -12.43 5.23 6.86
C GLU A 88 -11.45 4.34 6.09
N MET A 89 -11.88 3.74 4.98
CA MET A 89 -10.98 2.99 4.08
C MET A 89 -9.93 3.94 3.45
N GLY A 90 -10.35 5.13 3.01
CA GLY A 90 -9.45 6.15 2.47
C GLY A 90 -8.43 6.63 3.51
N LEU A 91 -8.85 6.79 4.77
CA LEU A 91 -7.94 7.11 5.88
C LEU A 91 -6.93 5.99 6.14
N ALA A 92 -7.36 4.72 6.13
CA ALA A 92 -6.47 3.58 6.30
C ALA A 92 -5.40 3.51 5.19
N TYR A 93 -5.78 3.82 3.94
CA TYR A 93 -4.83 3.94 2.82
C TYR A 93 -3.80 5.05 3.06
N LEU A 94 -4.26 6.23 3.48
CA LEU A 94 -3.37 7.37 3.78
C LEU A 94 -2.41 7.06 4.93
N GLU A 95 -2.90 6.49 6.02
CA GLU A 95 -2.09 6.09 7.17
C GLU A 95 -1.00 5.10 6.74
N PHE A 96 -1.36 4.07 5.95
CA PHE A 96 -0.38 3.13 5.40
C PHE A 96 0.70 3.84 4.59
N GLY A 97 0.33 4.71 3.64
CA GLY A 97 1.28 5.42 2.78
C GLY A 97 2.18 6.41 3.53
N LEU A 98 1.71 6.95 4.68
CA LEU A 98 2.49 7.85 5.53
C LEU A 98 3.40 7.11 6.50
N GLU A 99 2.98 5.96 7.02
CA GLU A 99 3.73 5.13 7.96
C GLU A 99 4.75 4.22 7.27
N LYS A 100 4.33 3.55 6.19
CA LYS A 100 5.09 2.54 5.45
C LYS A 100 5.71 3.11 4.17
N GLN A 101 6.45 4.22 4.32
CA GLN A 101 6.90 5.02 3.17
C GLN A 101 7.72 4.23 2.16
N ASN A 102 8.70 3.45 2.63
CA ASN A 102 9.58 2.70 1.75
C ASN A 102 8.87 1.52 1.07
N THR A 103 7.96 0.86 1.79
CA THR A 103 7.12 -0.20 1.23
C THR A 103 6.14 0.37 0.20
N TYR A 104 5.49 1.49 0.51
CA TYR A 104 4.59 2.19 -0.42
C TYR A 104 5.31 2.63 -1.71
N ASP A 105 6.54 3.13 -1.60
CA ASP A 105 7.36 3.50 -2.76
C ASP A 105 7.72 2.28 -3.61
N LEU A 106 8.05 1.15 -2.98
CA LEU A 106 8.32 -0.09 -3.68
C LEU A 106 7.09 -0.62 -4.43
N MET A 107 5.89 -0.59 -3.82
CA MET A 107 4.64 -1.02 -4.45
C MET A 107 4.32 -0.24 -5.73
N ASN A 108 4.78 1.01 -5.82
CA ASN A 108 4.58 1.89 -6.97
C ASN A 108 5.83 2.00 -7.87
N HIS A 109 6.87 1.18 -7.63
CA HIS A 109 8.14 1.33 -8.33
C HIS A 109 8.13 0.64 -9.70
N THR A 110 8.56 1.36 -10.73
CA THR A 110 8.52 0.91 -12.13
C THR A 110 9.48 -0.22 -12.49
N SER A 111 10.44 -0.56 -11.61
CA SER A 111 11.36 -1.68 -11.84
C SER A 111 10.74 -3.06 -11.66
N ILE A 112 9.55 -3.15 -11.07
CA ILE A 112 8.80 -4.39 -10.93
C ILE A 112 7.74 -4.42 -12.02
N HIS A 113 7.91 -5.31 -13.01
CA HIS A 113 6.89 -5.55 -14.01
C HIS A 113 5.86 -6.55 -13.44
N PHE A 114 4.72 -6.05 -12.99
CA PHE A 114 3.69 -6.87 -12.33
C PHE A 114 3.30 -8.10 -13.14
N GLY A 115 3.28 -8.00 -14.48
CA GLY A 115 2.95 -9.10 -15.37
C GLY A 115 3.83 -10.36 -15.21
N ASP A 116 5.02 -10.22 -14.61
CA ASP A 116 5.94 -11.33 -14.36
C ASP A 116 5.64 -12.06 -13.02
N TYR A 117 4.74 -11.50 -12.17
CA TYR A 117 4.50 -11.94 -10.79
C TYR A 117 3.00 -12.13 -10.52
N PRO A 118 2.41 -13.30 -10.84
CA PRO A 118 0.97 -13.54 -10.67
C PRO A 118 0.46 -13.30 -9.23
N ASP A 119 1.21 -13.72 -8.22
CA ASP A 119 0.83 -13.52 -6.80
C ASP A 119 0.76 -12.03 -6.43
N LEU A 120 1.67 -11.20 -6.98
CA LEU A 120 1.65 -9.75 -6.79
C LEU A 120 0.45 -9.10 -7.50
N ILE A 121 0.13 -9.56 -8.73
CA ILE A 121 -1.09 -9.12 -9.43
C ILE A 121 -2.31 -9.43 -8.57
N GLU A 122 -2.46 -10.68 -8.10
CA GLU A 122 -3.59 -11.09 -7.27
C GLU A 122 -3.76 -10.20 -6.03
N SER A 123 -2.68 -9.93 -5.30
CA SER A 123 -2.73 -9.07 -4.11
C SER A 123 -3.09 -7.62 -4.44
N SER A 124 -2.58 -7.06 -5.54
CA SER A 124 -2.89 -5.69 -5.96
C SER A 124 -4.35 -5.57 -6.44
N GLU A 125 -4.83 -6.53 -7.24
CA GLU A 125 -6.21 -6.59 -7.73
C GLU A 125 -7.20 -6.79 -6.57
N ALA A 126 -6.89 -7.66 -5.60
CA ALA A 126 -7.71 -7.84 -4.40
C ALA A 126 -7.85 -6.54 -3.61
N THR A 127 -6.76 -5.76 -3.49
CA THR A 127 -6.79 -4.45 -2.83
C THR A 127 -7.65 -3.45 -3.59
N PHE A 128 -7.54 -3.39 -4.92
CA PHE A 128 -8.37 -2.50 -5.76
C PHE A 128 -9.85 -2.91 -5.75
N THR A 129 -10.14 -4.20 -5.68
CA THR A 129 -11.50 -4.75 -5.61
C THR A 129 -12.25 -4.25 -4.36
N LEU A 130 -11.57 -4.01 -3.24
CA LEU A 130 -12.21 -3.39 -2.06
C LEU A 130 -12.76 -2.00 -2.38
N LEU A 131 -11.99 -1.19 -3.12
CA LEU A 131 -12.42 0.13 -3.56
C LEU A 131 -13.63 0.03 -4.49
N VAL A 132 -13.59 -0.88 -5.47
CA VAL A 132 -14.69 -1.10 -6.42
C VAL A 132 -15.98 -1.50 -5.68
N ASN A 133 -15.89 -2.43 -4.74
CA ASN A 133 -17.03 -2.88 -3.94
C ASN A 133 -17.60 -1.76 -3.08
N ALA A 134 -16.76 -0.94 -2.48
CA ALA A 134 -17.21 0.18 -1.65
C ALA A 134 -17.94 1.25 -2.49
N VAL A 135 -17.39 1.64 -3.65
CA VAL A 135 -18.04 2.62 -4.56
C VAL A 135 -19.35 2.06 -5.13
N SER A 136 -19.36 0.80 -5.59
CA SER A 136 -20.57 0.15 -6.11
C SER A 136 -21.66 0.04 -5.03
N GLY A 137 -21.30 -0.18 -3.78
CA GLY A 137 -22.26 -0.21 -2.66
C GLY A 137 -22.89 1.14 -2.36
N ILE A 138 -22.17 2.24 -2.62
CA ILE A 138 -22.66 3.63 -2.41
C ILE A 138 -23.48 4.11 -3.62
N LYS A 139 -23.06 3.77 -4.83
CA LYS A 139 -23.65 4.19 -6.12
C LYS A 139 -23.96 2.98 -7.01
N PRO A 140 -24.96 2.18 -6.66
CA PRO A 140 -25.27 0.95 -7.39
C PRO A 140 -25.84 1.19 -8.80
N GLU A 141 -26.22 2.43 -9.13
CA GLU A 141 -26.78 2.84 -10.42
C GLU A 141 -25.72 3.12 -11.49
N LEU A 142 -24.42 3.18 -11.12
CA LEU A 142 -23.36 3.49 -12.07
C LEU A 142 -23.15 2.36 -13.08
N SER A 143 -22.92 2.72 -14.34
CA SER A 143 -22.37 1.81 -15.32
C SER A 143 -20.94 1.39 -14.95
N GLU A 144 -20.44 0.30 -15.56
CA GLU A 144 -19.07 -0.17 -15.30
C GLU A 144 -18.01 0.91 -15.58
N GLU A 145 -18.18 1.66 -16.68
CA GLU A 145 -17.25 2.73 -17.06
C GLU A 145 -17.27 3.89 -16.02
N GLU A 146 -18.46 4.31 -15.59
CA GLU A 146 -18.63 5.32 -14.55
C GLU A 146 -18.05 4.87 -13.21
N LEU A 147 -18.29 3.61 -12.81
CA LEU A 147 -17.75 3.00 -11.60
C LEU A 147 -16.23 3.03 -11.59
N MET A 148 -15.59 2.60 -12.69
CA MET A 148 -14.14 2.64 -12.81
C MET A 148 -13.61 4.08 -12.76
N SER A 149 -14.31 5.03 -13.38
CA SER A 149 -13.95 6.45 -13.33
C SER A 149 -13.96 6.99 -11.89
N GLU A 150 -15.00 6.68 -11.11
CA GLU A 150 -15.08 7.09 -9.69
C GLU A 150 -13.99 6.42 -8.85
N CYS A 151 -13.71 5.13 -9.07
CA CYS A 151 -12.63 4.43 -8.39
C CYS A 151 -11.25 5.06 -8.67
N ILE A 152 -10.96 5.43 -9.92
CA ILE A 152 -9.70 6.09 -10.29
C ILE A 152 -9.59 7.47 -9.66
N LYS A 153 -10.67 8.25 -9.62
CA LYS A 153 -10.68 9.57 -8.96
C LYS A 153 -10.38 9.44 -7.46
N ALA A 154 -11.05 8.49 -6.79
CA ALA A 154 -10.84 8.24 -5.37
C ALA A 154 -9.39 7.80 -5.08
N TRP A 155 -8.88 6.84 -5.86
CA TRP A 155 -7.49 6.39 -5.73
C TRP A 155 -6.48 7.51 -5.99
N ALA A 156 -6.64 8.26 -7.08
CA ALA A 156 -5.77 9.37 -7.42
C ALA A 156 -5.72 10.42 -6.30
N MET A 157 -6.85 10.68 -5.64
CA MET A 157 -6.90 11.63 -4.53
C MET A 157 -6.09 11.14 -3.33
N VAL A 158 -6.32 9.92 -2.84
CA VAL A 158 -5.60 9.44 -1.65
C VAL A 158 -4.10 9.25 -1.95
N ALA A 159 -3.73 8.77 -3.14
CA ALA A 159 -2.34 8.68 -3.58
C ALA A 159 -1.67 10.06 -3.69
N GLY A 160 -2.37 11.04 -4.23
CA GLY A 160 -1.92 12.43 -4.30
C GLY A 160 -1.73 13.04 -2.92
N LEU A 161 -2.63 12.75 -1.97
CA LEU A 161 -2.50 13.20 -0.57
C LEU A 161 -1.29 12.57 0.12
N VAL A 162 -1.04 11.27 -0.06
CA VAL A 162 0.20 10.63 0.45
C VAL A 162 1.42 11.41 -0.07
N ALA A 163 1.50 11.65 -1.38
CA ALA A 163 2.63 12.35 -1.99
C ALA A 163 2.78 13.81 -1.48
N ILE A 164 1.67 14.51 -1.23
CA ILE A 164 1.67 15.87 -0.70
C ILE A 164 2.07 15.91 0.77
N LEU A 165 1.52 15.00 1.58
CA LEU A 165 1.71 15.02 3.04
C LEU A 165 3.10 14.50 3.46
N ARG A 166 3.74 13.68 2.64
CA ARG A 166 5.12 13.18 2.86
C ARG A 166 6.20 14.22 2.56
N LYS A 167 5.88 15.26 1.77
CA LYS A 167 6.87 16.31 1.48
C LYS A 167 7.20 17.10 2.74
N ASP A 168 8.49 17.15 3.09
CA ASP A 168 8.97 18.06 4.10
C ASP A 168 8.67 19.51 3.72
N SER A 169 8.07 20.24 4.63
CA SER A 169 7.80 21.66 4.46
C SER A 169 9.02 22.47 4.86
N ALA A 170 10.03 22.52 3.99
CA ALA A 170 11.17 23.42 4.21
C ALA A 170 10.74 24.90 4.32
N ASN A 171 9.52 25.23 3.90
CA ASN A 171 8.96 26.57 4.03
C ASN A 171 7.46 26.50 4.38
N LEU A 172 7.17 26.52 5.68
CA LEU A 172 5.80 26.57 6.22
C LEU A 172 5.06 27.87 5.83
N ASP A 173 5.79 28.95 5.52
CA ASP A 173 5.20 30.22 5.12
C ASP A 173 4.73 30.24 3.66
N SER A 174 5.12 29.23 2.86
CA SER A 174 4.60 29.11 1.50
C SER A 174 3.12 28.73 1.49
N SER A 175 2.40 29.09 0.43
CA SER A 175 0.98 28.72 0.27
C SER A 175 0.78 27.21 0.32
N ALA A 176 1.69 26.44 -0.29
CA ALA A 176 1.66 24.98 -0.26
C ALA A 176 1.95 24.41 1.14
N GLY A 177 2.86 25.02 1.91
CA GLY A 177 3.12 24.65 3.30
C GLY A 177 1.88 24.85 4.17
N ARG A 178 1.26 26.03 4.10
CA ARG A 178 0.01 26.32 4.82
C ARG A 178 -1.12 25.38 4.44
N ALA A 179 -1.29 25.08 3.14
CA ALA A 179 -2.33 24.14 2.68
C ALA A 179 -2.11 22.73 3.27
N ARG A 180 -0.87 22.23 3.29
CA ARG A 180 -0.55 20.95 3.92
C ARG A 180 -0.88 20.90 5.40
N GLU A 181 -0.52 21.94 6.14
CA GLU A 181 -0.81 22.02 7.58
C GLU A 181 -2.33 22.08 7.85
N LEU A 182 -3.10 22.72 6.98
CA LEU A 182 -4.57 22.69 7.06
C LEU A 182 -5.12 21.28 6.86
N ILE A 183 -4.61 20.54 5.88
CA ILE A 183 -5.03 19.15 5.62
C ILE A 183 -4.63 18.26 6.79
N LYS A 184 -3.39 18.35 7.29
CA LYS A 184 -2.90 17.56 8.43
C LYS A 184 -3.73 17.72 9.69
N LYS A 185 -4.32 18.91 9.93
CA LYS A 185 -5.16 19.17 11.11
C LYS A 185 -6.41 18.30 11.15
N ASP A 186 -7.02 18.05 9.99
CA ASP A 186 -8.23 17.23 9.89
C ASP A 186 -8.35 16.62 8.49
N VAL A 187 -7.56 15.57 8.26
CA VAL A 187 -7.55 14.85 6.97
C VAL A 187 -8.91 14.22 6.70
N LYS A 188 -9.59 13.72 7.72
CA LYS A 188 -10.92 13.11 7.59
C LYS A 188 -11.94 14.13 7.06
N LYS A 189 -11.95 15.32 7.65
CA LYS A 189 -12.82 16.40 7.18
C LYS A 189 -12.50 16.82 5.75
N PHE A 190 -11.21 16.90 5.40
CA PHE A 190 -10.79 17.22 4.05
C PHE A 190 -11.31 16.18 3.03
N LEU A 191 -11.14 14.88 3.32
CA LEU A 191 -11.63 13.80 2.48
C LEU A 191 -13.17 13.82 2.36
N ALA A 192 -13.87 14.07 3.46
CA ALA A 192 -15.33 14.16 3.47
C ALA A 192 -15.87 15.33 2.63
N GLN A 193 -15.12 16.41 2.50
CA GLN A 193 -15.50 17.61 1.73
C GLN A 193 -15.09 17.56 0.26
N ALA A 194 -14.26 16.59 -0.11
CA ALA A 194 -13.67 16.52 -1.46
C ALA A 194 -14.63 16.06 -2.56
N ASP A 195 -15.90 15.82 -2.25
CA ASP A 195 -17.01 15.60 -3.19
C ASP A 195 -16.75 14.54 -4.28
N ILE A 196 -15.92 13.53 -3.97
CA ILE A 196 -15.50 12.52 -4.96
C ILE A 196 -16.63 11.53 -5.23
N LEU A 197 -17.54 11.36 -4.29
CA LEU A 197 -18.67 10.43 -4.40
C LEU A 197 -20.03 11.11 -4.18
N PHE A 198 -20.10 12.44 -4.25
CA PHE A 198 -21.36 13.15 -3.96
C PHE A 198 -21.84 14.01 -5.10
#